data_6d41804f93c08e40ad3c6d87146d94d5
#
_entry.id   6d41804f93c08e40ad3c6d87146d94d5
#
_cell.length_a   1.000
_cell.length_b   1.000
_cell.length_c   1.000
_cell.angle_alpha   90.00
_cell.angle_beta   90.00
_cell.angle_gamma   90.00
#
_symmetry.space_group_name_H-M   'P 1'
#
loop_
_entity.id
_entity.type
_entity.pdbx_description
1 polymer ?
#
loop_
_entity_poly.entity_id
_entity_poly.type
_entity_poly.pdbx_seq_one_letter_code
_entity_poly.pdbx_strand_id
1 'polypeptide(L)'
;MESLQTDSRSRDWLTALGLDSCAAIVKFFALPEPPLTTTVIVTPRTVQLPDHSTRSVFYKLYEYPSPSWHFWGRRSKARREFDNYAAFEKLDIPSARRVAYGEVRDMIGRLCRAFIITEALPRAWTLPQFVEEFCPNRATDESRQLRDNLCRQLGTLVRRMHNGGFYHHDLVWRNILVTWTPPEHPKVWWIDCPRGGFSRQHRRQLNDLASLDKMAAKYCSRVERLTFLKAYGGDAKALAKEVLAYRRKRWPDE
;
A
#
# COMPACT_ATOMS: atom_id res chain seq x y z
N MET A 1 10.34 9.48 24.67
CA MET A 1 9.23 10.36 24.21
C MET A 1 8.34 9.57 23.28
N GLU A 2 7.03 9.68 23.45
CA GLU A 2 6.04 8.99 22.60
C GLU A 2 5.20 10.00 21.84
N SER A 3 4.82 9.66 20.61
CA SER A 3 3.81 10.39 19.85
C SER A 3 2.83 9.40 19.24
N LEU A 4 1.55 9.61 19.47
CA LEU A 4 0.44 8.84 18.94
C LEU A 4 -0.48 9.78 18.14
N GLN A 5 -0.85 9.38 16.94
CA GLN A 5 -1.88 10.05 16.15
C GLN A 5 -2.91 9.03 15.68
N THR A 6 -4.18 9.34 15.90
CA THR A 6 -5.32 8.54 15.50
C THR A 6 -6.12 9.26 14.41
N ASP A 7 -6.68 8.50 13.49
CA ASP A 7 -7.70 9.02 12.58
C ASP A 7 -8.97 9.33 13.38
N SER A 8 -9.64 10.44 13.07
CA SER A 8 -10.82 10.88 13.81
C SER A 8 -11.94 9.83 13.86
N ARG A 9 -12.12 9.07 12.80
CA ARG A 9 -13.13 7.99 12.67
C ARG A 9 -12.82 6.76 13.53
N SER A 10 -11.59 6.66 14.02
CA SER A 10 -11.12 5.49 14.79
C SER A 10 -10.89 5.82 16.27
N ARG A 11 -10.93 7.09 16.64
CA ARG A 11 -10.61 7.55 18.00
C ARG A 11 -11.50 6.90 19.05
N ASP A 12 -12.83 6.92 18.83
CA ASP A 12 -13.80 6.48 19.82
C ASP A 12 -13.62 5.01 20.20
N TRP A 13 -13.48 4.13 19.20
CA TRP A 13 -13.31 2.71 19.48
C TRP A 13 -11.92 2.38 20.04
N LEU A 14 -10.86 3.10 19.68
CA LEU A 14 -9.54 2.95 20.29
C LEU A 14 -9.59 3.34 21.77
N THR A 15 -10.21 4.48 22.08
CA THR A 15 -10.40 4.94 23.49
C THR A 15 -11.25 3.96 24.29
N ALA A 16 -12.35 3.44 23.72
CA ALA A 16 -13.21 2.46 24.36
C ALA A 16 -12.47 1.15 24.74
N LEU A 17 -11.37 0.84 24.05
CA LEU A 17 -10.50 -0.31 24.34
C LEU A 17 -9.28 0.06 25.21
N GLY A 18 -9.16 1.30 25.67
CA GLY A 18 -7.99 1.78 26.40
C GLY A 18 -6.72 1.88 25.57
N LEU A 19 -6.85 2.00 24.24
CA LEU A 19 -5.74 2.09 23.28
C LEU A 19 -5.39 3.55 22.96
N ASP A 20 -5.16 4.35 24.00
CA ASP A 20 -4.91 5.80 23.96
C ASP A 20 -3.43 6.17 24.12
N SER A 21 -2.55 5.19 24.27
CA SER A 21 -1.09 5.38 24.34
C SER A 21 -0.33 4.40 23.45
N CYS A 22 0.90 4.77 23.05
CA CYS A 22 1.77 3.86 22.30
C CYS A 22 2.03 2.57 23.07
N ALA A 23 2.26 2.66 24.37
CA ALA A 23 2.51 1.50 25.23
C ALA A 23 1.32 0.55 25.26
N ALA A 24 0.10 1.06 25.43
CA ALA A 24 -1.14 0.26 25.43
C ALA A 24 -1.34 -0.46 24.09
N ILE A 25 -1.17 0.25 22.97
CA ILE A 25 -1.31 -0.31 21.61
C ILE A 25 -0.25 -1.39 21.37
N VAL A 26 1.02 -1.12 21.67
CA VAL A 26 2.10 -2.11 21.48
C VAL A 26 1.85 -3.36 22.31
N LYS A 27 1.41 -3.21 23.57
CA LYS A 27 1.07 -4.33 24.46
C LYS A 27 -0.12 -5.14 23.92
N PHE A 28 -1.17 -4.46 23.47
CA PHE A 28 -2.39 -5.10 22.94
C PHE A 28 -2.12 -5.94 21.68
N PHE A 29 -1.30 -5.42 20.77
CA PHE A 29 -0.96 -6.08 19.51
C PHE A 29 0.31 -6.95 19.58
N ALA A 30 0.95 -7.08 20.77
CA ALA A 30 2.14 -7.91 20.92
C ALA A 30 1.90 -9.34 20.48
N LEU A 31 2.90 -9.92 19.82
CA LEU A 31 2.93 -11.36 19.52
C LEU A 31 3.49 -12.09 20.74
N PRO A 32 2.97 -13.29 21.08
CA PRO A 32 3.54 -14.13 22.13
C PRO A 32 5.02 -14.44 21.89
N GLU A 33 5.38 -14.70 20.63
CA GLU A 33 6.74 -14.99 20.18
C GLU A 33 7.07 -14.12 18.95
N PRO A 34 7.65 -12.93 19.13
CA PRO A 34 8.07 -12.10 18.01
C PRO A 34 9.24 -12.76 17.27
N PRO A 35 9.27 -12.71 15.93
CA PRO A 35 10.39 -13.24 15.17
C PRO A 35 11.70 -12.49 15.49
N LEU A 36 12.74 -13.22 15.85
CA LEU A 36 14.02 -12.71 16.36
C LEU A 36 14.82 -11.87 15.36
N THR A 37 14.53 -11.96 14.06
CA THR A 37 15.38 -11.42 12.99
C THR A 37 14.71 -10.36 12.11
N THR A 38 13.42 -10.08 12.27
CA THR A 38 12.71 -9.14 11.39
C THR A 38 12.55 -7.76 12.03
N THR A 39 12.95 -6.73 11.31
CA THR A 39 12.73 -5.33 11.70
C THR A 39 11.32 -4.82 11.39
N VAL A 40 10.49 -5.61 10.71
CA VAL A 40 9.10 -5.28 10.35
C VAL A 40 8.21 -6.50 10.59
N ILE A 41 7.22 -6.33 11.45
CA ILE A 41 6.23 -7.37 11.78
C ILE A 41 4.87 -6.87 11.31
N VAL A 42 4.16 -7.68 10.52
CA VAL A 42 2.80 -7.38 10.05
C VAL A 42 1.87 -8.46 10.59
N THR A 43 0.88 -8.05 11.36
CA THR A 43 -0.04 -8.96 12.04
C THR A 43 -1.48 -8.59 11.74
N PRO A 44 -2.28 -9.47 11.11
CA PRO A 44 -3.73 -9.30 11.06
C PRO A 44 -4.32 -9.55 12.45
N ARG A 45 -5.30 -8.75 12.83
CA ARG A 45 -6.05 -8.89 14.09
C ARG A 45 -7.52 -8.59 13.87
N THR A 46 -8.37 -9.39 14.49
CA THR A 46 -9.78 -9.05 14.68
C THR A 46 -9.96 -8.57 16.11
N VAL A 47 -10.42 -7.35 16.25
CA VAL A 47 -10.61 -6.69 17.54
C VAL A 47 -12.10 -6.66 17.83
N GLN A 48 -12.49 -7.19 18.99
CA GLN A 48 -13.86 -7.12 19.48
C GLN A 48 -14.06 -5.80 20.23
N LEU A 49 -15.12 -5.08 19.87
CA LEU A 49 -15.48 -3.82 20.50
C LEU A 49 -16.44 -4.05 21.68
N PRO A 50 -16.60 -3.08 22.59
CA PRO A 50 -17.52 -3.20 23.73
C PRO A 50 -18.99 -3.42 23.34
N ASP A 51 -19.40 -2.98 22.15
CA ASP A 51 -20.73 -3.20 21.58
C ASP A 51 -20.88 -4.58 20.88
N HIS A 52 -19.94 -5.49 21.10
CA HIS A 52 -19.83 -6.82 20.50
C HIS A 52 -19.60 -6.84 18.98
N SER A 53 -19.49 -5.69 18.33
CA SER A 53 -19.06 -5.64 16.94
C SER A 53 -17.57 -5.97 16.80
N THR A 54 -17.14 -6.33 15.60
CA THR A 54 -15.73 -6.67 15.34
C THR A 54 -15.13 -5.76 14.29
N ARG A 55 -13.84 -5.47 14.44
CA ARG A 55 -13.05 -4.77 13.43
C ARG A 55 -11.81 -5.58 13.09
N SER A 56 -11.62 -5.84 11.81
CA SER A 56 -10.38 -6.45 11.33
C SER A 56 -9.39 -5.37 10.94
N VAL A 57 -8.18 -5.48 11.47
CA VAL A 57 -7.11 -4.51 11.25
C VAL A 57 -5.79 -5.22 10.94
N PHE A 58 -4.88 -4.51 10.26
CA PHE A 58 -3.47 -4.87 10.17
C PHE A 58 -2.66 -3.98 11.10
N TYR A 59 -1.92 -4.60 12.00
CA TYR A 59 -0.92 -3.94 12.82
C TYR A 59 0.46 -4.18 12.24
N LYS A 60 1.19 -3.11 11.91
CA LYS A 60 2.52 -3.17 11.33
C LYS A 60 3.50 -2.46 12.25
N LEU A 61 4.41 -3.23 12.83
CA LEU A 61 5.43 -2.77 13.76
C LEU A 61 6.78 -2.64 13.05
N TYR A 62 7.45 -1.53 13.28
CA TYR A 62 8.81 -1.25 12.84
C TYR A 62 9.72 -1.15 14.06
N GLU A 63 10.72 -2.02 14.16
CA GLU A 63 11.78 -1.96 15.16
C GLU A 63 13.03 -1.31 14.55
N TYR A 64 13.69 -0.46 15.32
CA TYR A 64 14.91 0.24 14.94
C TYR A 64 16.02 -0.06 15.94
N PRO A 65 16.55 -1.31 15.94
CA PRO A 65 17.50 -1.77 16.97
C PRO A 65 18.88 -1.10 16.84
N SER A 66 19.27 -0.70 15.65
CA SER A 66 20.60 -0.09 15.41
C SER A 66 20.67 1.37 15.89
N PRO A 67 21.76 1.78 16.59
CA PRO A 67 21.97 3.18 17.01
C PRO A 67 22.39 4.11 15.86
N SER A 68 21.91 3.88 14.66
CA SER A 68 22.28 4.67 13.48
C SER A 68 21.75 6.11 13.55
N TRP A 69 22.61 7.07 13.19
CA TRP A 69 22.26 8.49 13.01
C TRP A 69 21.09 8.71 12.04
N HIS A 70 20.83 7.76 11.15
CA HIS A 70 19.72 7.80 10.20
C HIS A 70 18.35 7.85 10.86
N PHE A 71 18.23 7.50 12.14
CA PHE A 71 16.98 7.47 12.89
C PHE A 71 16.74 8.71 13.78
N TRP A 72 17.65 9.69 13.73
CA TRP A 72 17.51 10.92 14.48
C TRP A 72 16.72 11.96 13.69
N GLY A 73 15.75 12.62 14.33
CA GLY A 73 14.95 13.71 13.76
C GLY A 73 14.11 13.35 12.52
N ARG A 74 14.21 12.13 12.01
CA ARG A 74 13.46 11.68 10.82
C ARG A 74 12.10 11.12 11.21
N ARG A 75 11.11 11.33 10.32
CA ARG A 75 9.81 10.66 10.41
C ARG A 75 10.00 9.16 10.21
N SER A 76 9.32 8.35 11.04
CA SER A 76 9.28 6.88 10.88
C SER A 76 8.65 6.47 9.54
N LYS A 77 8.86 5.22 9.16
CA LYS A 77 8.12 4.62 8.04
C LYS A 77 6.62 4.59 8.32
N ALA A 78 6.22 4.29 9.57
CA ALA A 78 4.83 4.27 10.00
C ALA A 78 4.14 5.63 9.82
N ARG A 79 4.77 6.72 10.29
CA ARG A 79 4.25 8.07 10.11
C ARG A 79 4.13 8.45 8.64
N ARG A 80 5.16 8.17 7.83
CA ARG A 80 5.10 8.46 6.38
C ARG A 80 3.99 7.70 5.70
N GLU A 81 3.81 6.42 6.03
CA GLU A 81 2.75 5.58 5.47
C GLU A 81 1.37 6.12 5.87
N PHE A 82 1.18 6.53 7.12
CA PHE A 82 -0.06 7.14 7.61
C PHE A 82 -0.38 8.47 6.90
N ASP A 83 0.63 9.33 6.71
CA ASP A 83 0.48 10.59 5.97
C ASP A 83 0.16 10.34 4.48
N ASN A 84 0.75 9.29 3.88
CA ASN A 84 0.52 8.91 2.49
C ASN A 84 -0.88 8.34 2.26
N TYR A 85 -1.46 7.60 3.21
CA TYR A 85 -2.88 7.22 3.14
C TYR A 85 -3.80 8.44 3.18
N ALA A 86 -3.46 9.47 3.95
CA ALA A 86 -4.20 10.74 3.90
C ALA A 86 -4.07 11.45 2.54
N ALA A 87 -2.92 11.34 1.89
CA ALA A 87 -2.74 11.88 0.54
C ALA A 87 -3.57 11.11 -0.49
N PHE A 88 -3.64 9.78 -0.40
CA PHE A 88 -4.51 8.96 -1.24
C PHE A 88 -5.98 9.35 -1.09
N GLU A 89 -6.46 9.54 0.14
CA GLU A 89 -7.83 9.98 0.40
C GLU A 89 -8.13 11.34 -0.26
N LYS A 90 -7.21 12.31 -0.16
CA LYS A 90 -7.34 13.63 -0.82
C LYS A 90 -7.32 13.57 -2.35
N LEU A 91 -6.63 12.59 -2.92
CA LEU A 91 -6.53 12.36 -4.36
C LEU A 91 -7.61 11.42 -4.88
N ASP A 92 -8.55 11.00 -4.03
CA ASP A 92 -9.58 10.01 -4.36
C ASP A 92 -8.97 8.72 -4.95
N ILE A 93 -7.90 8.24 -4.33
CA ILE A 93 -7.24 6.98 -4.64
C ILE A 93 -7.69 5.95 -3.59
N PRO A 94 -8.34 4.86 -4.00
CA PRO A 94 -8.75 3.80 -3.08
C PRO A 94 -7.54 3.20 -2.37
N SER A 95 -7.58 3.16 -1.05
CA SER A 95 -6.51 2.59 -0.22
C SER A 95 -7.07 2.03 1.07
N ALA A 96 -6.27 1.21 1.77
CA ALA A 96 -6.62 0.78 3.12
C ALA A 96 -6.83 2.02 4.01
N ARG A 97 -7.89 1.99 4.84
CA ARG A 97 -8.16 3.10 5.75
C ARG A 97 -7.15 3.10 6.89
N ARG A 98 -6.53 4.23 7.12
CA ARG A 98 -5.63 4.44 8.26
C ARG A 98 -6.43 4.50 9.57
N VAL A 99 -5.88 3.94 10.63
CA VAL A 99 -6.47 3.93 11.98
C VAL A 99 -5.63 4.77 12.93
N ALA A 100 -4.37 4.38 13.14
CA ALA A 100 -3.44 5.09 14.01
C ALA A 100 -2.00 4.84 13.59
N TYR A 101 -1.10 5.75 13.97
CA TYR A 101 0.34 5.44 14.03
C TYR A 101 0.92 5.95 15.36
N GLY A 102 2.01 5.31 15.79
CA GLY A 102 2.78 5.75 16.93
C GLY A 102 4.29 5.69 16.68
N GLU A 103 5.01 6.58 17.35
CA GLU A 103 6.47 6.60 17.38
C GLU A 103 6.95 6.60 18.83
N VAL A 104 7.92 5.74 19.13
CA VAL A 104 8.62 5.72 20.42
C VAL A 104 10.08 6.11 20.18
N ARG A 105 10.50 7.16 20.87
CA ARG A 105 11.86 7.69 20.80
C ARG A 105 12.51 7.64 22.18
N ASP A 106 13.83 7.45 22.22
CA ASP A 106 14.60 7.53 23.45
C ASP A 106 14.72 8.98 23.97
N MET A 107 15.46 9.16 25.05
CA MET A 107 15.63 10.47 25.71
C MET A 107 16.36 11.49 24.83
N ILE A 108 17.16 11.04 23.87
CA ILE A 108 17.92 11.88 22.95
C ILE A 108 17.25 12.04 21.57
N GLY A 109 15.97 11.60 21.44
CA GLY A 109 15.15 11.79 20.24
C GLY A 109 15.37 10.78 19.13
N ARG A 110 16.16 9.72 19.35
CA ARG A 110 16.34 8.64 18.38
C ARG A 110 15.10 7.77 18.31
N LEU A 111 14.67 7.43 17.11
CA LEU A 111 13.55 6.54 16.88
C LEU A 111 13.94 5.10 17.25
N CYS A 112 13.22 4.49 18.19
CA CYS A 112 13.42 3.13 18.66
C CYS A 112 12.39 2.17 18.07
N ARG A 113 11.13 2.62 18.00
CA ARG A 113 9.99 1.81 17.55
C ARG A 113 8.96 2.71 16.88
N ALA A 114 8.25 2.18 15.90
CA ALA A 114 7.05 2.82 15.36
C ALA A 114 6.06 1.77 14.89
N PHE A 115 4.77 2.10 14.89
CA PHE A 115 3.73 1.23 14.35
C PHE A 115 2.73 2.02 13.52
N ILE A 116 2.03 1.31 12.65
CA ILE A 116 0.84 1.79 11.96
C ILE A 116 -0.25 0.72 12.05
N ILE A 117 -1.49 1.18 12.22
CA ILE A 117 -2.69 0.35 12.16
C ILE A 117 -3.52 0.81 10.98
N THR A 118 -3.96 -0.13 10.15
CA THR A 118 -4.89 0.09 9.04
C THR A 118 -6.07 -0.86 9.14
N GLU A 119 -7.24 -0.45 8.66
CA GLU A 119 -8.37 -1.36 8.51
C GLU A 119 -8.06 -2.43 7.47
N ALA A 120 -8.45 -3.68 7.77
CA ALA A 120 -8.37 -4.75 6.80
C ALA A 120 -9.49 -4.61 5.77
N LEU A 121 -9.16 -4.81 4.51
CA LEU A 121 -10.16 -4.87 3.44
C LEU A 121 -10.78 -6.29 3.44
N PRO A 122 -12.09 -6.40 3.60
CA PRO A 122 -12.74 -7.71 3.62
C PRO A 122 -12.66 -8.36 2.23
N ARG A 123 -12.40 -9.68 2.20
CA ARG A 123 -12.31 -10.46 0.96
C ARG A 123 -11.39 -9.82 -0.08
N ALA A 124 -10.18 -9.46 0.34
CA ALA A 124 -9.18 -8.86 -0.53
C ALA A 124 -8.11 -9.87 -0.91
N TRP A 125 -7.75 -9.89 -2.17
CA TRP A 125 -6.63 -10.64 -2.75
C TRP A 125 -5.55 -9.68 -3.19
N THR A 126 -4.30 -10.08 -3.14
CA THR A 126 -3.27 -9.34 -3.89
C THR A 126 -3.56 -9.46 -5.39
N LEU A 127 -3.14 -8.48 -6.17
CA LEU A 127 -3.37 -8.50 -7.62
C LEU A 127 -2.87 -9.80 -8.30
N PRO A 128 -1.69 -10.37 -7.95
CA PRO A 128 -1.29 -11.67 -8.47
C PRO A 128 -2.27 -12.79 -8.10
N GLN A 129 -2.66 -12.90 -6.82
CA GLN A 129 -3.61 -13.92 -6.36
C GLN A 129 -4.95 -13.82 -7.08
N PHE A 130 -5.48 -12.59 -7.22
CA PHE A 130 -6.74 -12.37 -7.93
C PHE A 130 -6.66 -12.85 -9.39
N VAL A 131 -5.57 -12.51 -10.09
CA VAL A 131 -5.39 -12.91 -11.49
C VAL A 131 -5.23 -14.43 -11.62
N GLU A 132 -4.53 -15.07 -10.71
CA GLU A 132 -4.33 -16.52 -10.70
C GLU A 132 -5.62 -17.29 -10.38
N GLU A 133 -6.44 -16.78 -9.44
CA GLU A 133 -7.66 -17.44 -8.99
C GLU A 133 -8.85 -17.21 -9.93
N PHE A 134 -9.10 -15.95 -10.33
CA PHE A 134 -10.31 -15.57 -11.08
C PHE A 134 -10.10 -15.36 -12.58
N CYS A 135 -8.85 -15.24 -13.02
CA CYS A 135 -8.52 -15.01 -14.43
C CYS A 135 -7.46 -16.01 -14.97
N PRO A 136 -7.53 -17.31 -14.63
CA PRO A 136 -6.46 -18.25 -15.02
C PRO A 136 -6.44 -18.49 -16.53
N ASN A 137 -7.60 -18.50 -17.17
CA ASN A 137 -7.76 -18.77 -18.60
C ASN A 137 -8.15 -17.49 -19.36
N ARG A 138 -7.23 -16.95 -20.16
CA ARG A 138 -7.46 -15.78 -20.99
C ARG A 138 -8.43 -16.00 -22.16
N ALA A 139 -8.80 -17.23 -22.46
CA ALA A 139 -9.69 -17.53 -23.57
C ALA A 139 -11.17 -17.31 -23.23
N THR A 140 -11.55 -17.31 -21.96
CA THR A 140 -12.94 -17.07 -21.55
C THR A 140 -13.28 -15.59 -21.61
N ASP A 141 -14.52 -15.28 -21.98
CA ASP A 141 -15.01 -13.90 -22.07
C ASP A 141 -15.00 -13.22 -20.71
N GLU A 142 -15.41 -13.93 -19.65
CA GLU A 142 -15.41 -13.41 -18.29
C GLU A 142 -14.00 -13.01 -17.83
N SER A 143 -13.01 -13.89 -18.01
CA SER A 143 -11.62 -13.59 -17.69
C SER A 143 -11.08 -12.38 -18.47
N ARG A 144 -11.43 -12.28 -19.76
CA ARG A 144 -11.04 -11.13 -20.59
C ARG A 144 -11.65 -9.82 -20.08
N GLN A 145 -12.94 -9.84 -19.71
CA GLN A 145 -13.64 -8.66 -19.18
C GLN A 145 -13.04 -8.22 -17.84
N LEU A 146 -12.80 -9.16 -16.92
CA LEU A 146 -12.17 -8.84 -15.63
C LEU A 146 -10.78 -8.22 -15.83
N ARG A 147 -9.94 -8.80 -16.69
CA ARG A 147 -8.60 -8.30 -17.00
C ARG A 147 -8.62 -6.93 -17.67
N ASP A 148 -9.50 -6.70 -18.64
CA ASP A 148 -9.64 -5.40 -19.28
C ASP A 148 -10.11 -4.33 -18.29
N ASN A 149 -11.07 -4.66 -17.44
CA ASN A 149 -11.54 -3.77 -16.38
C ASN A 149 -10.40 -3.39 -15.41
N LEU A 150 -9.62 -4.38 -14.92
CA LEU A 150 -8.48 -4.12 -14.04
C LEU A 150 -7.43 -3.24 -14.71
N CYS A 151 -7.08 -3.51 -15.97
CA CYS A 151 -6.11 -2.71 -16.71
C CYS A 151 -6.56 -1.25 -16.84
N ARG A 152 -7.83 -1.01 -17.18
CA ARG A 152 -8.40 0.34 -17.29
C ARG A 152 -8.43 1.05 -15.94
N GLN A 153 -8.90 0.36 -14.90
CA GLN A 153 -8.99 0.93 -13.56
C GLN A 153 -7.60 1.30 -13.02
N LEU A 154 -6.63 0.38 -13.13
CA LEU A 154 -5.24 0.63 -12.74
C LEU A 154 -4.63 1.81 -13.50
N GLY A 155 -4.79 1.86 -14.83
CA GLY A 155 -4.28 2.96 -15.64
C GLY A 155 -4.84 4.31 -15.20
N THR A 156 -6.15 4.39 -15.01
CA THR A 156 -6.84 5.60 -14.56
C THR A 156 -6.40 6.05 -13.17
N LEU A 157 -6.30 5.12 -12.20
CA LEU A 157 -5.92 5.43 -10.82
C LEU A 157 -4.44 5.86 -10.72
N VAL A 158 -3.54 5.18 -11.44
CA VAL A 158 -2.12 5.57 -11.48
C VAL A 158 -1.97 6.94 -12.14
N ARG A 159 -2.73 7.24 -13.21
CA ARG A 159 -2.75 8.57 -13.82
C ARG A 159 -3.22 9.64 -12.86
N ARG A 160 -4.33 9.38 -12.14
CA ARG A 160 -4.86 10.30 -11.13
C ARG A 160 -3.83 10.61 -10.05
N MET A 161 -3.17 9.59 -9.51
CA MET A 161 -2.11 9.71 -8.52
C MET A 161 -0.96 10.59 -9.04
N HIS A 162 -0.45 10.31 -10.23
CA HIS A 162 0.65 11.06 -10.84
C HIS A 162 0.27 12.50 -11.22
N ASN A 163 -0.96 12.73 -11.70
CA ASN A 163 -1.47 14.09 -11.97
C ASN A 163 -1.59 14.92 -10.69
N GLY A 164 -1.90 14.28 -9.55
CA GLY A 164 -1.83 14.91 -8.23
C GLY A 164 -0.41 15.18 -7.72
N GLY A 165 0.61 14.84 -8.51
CA GLY A 165 2.02 14.99 -8.15
C GLY A 165 2.52 14.00 -7.12
N PHE A 166 1.75 12.95 -6.82
CA PHE A 166 2.12 11.90 -5.86
C PHE A 166 2.67 10.66 -6.56
N TYR A 167 3.71 10.06 -5.97
CA TYR A 167 4.37 8.85 -6.47
C TYR A 167 4.53 7.84 -5.33
N HIS A 168 4.23 6.56 -5.64
CA HIS A 168 4.22 5.48 -4.66
C HIS A 168 5.63 5.00 -4.29
N HIS A 169 6.54 4.99 -5.25
CA HIS A 169 7.93 4.52 -5.15
C HIS A 169 8.14 3.02 -4.86
N ASP A 170 7.08 2.27 -4.62
CA ASP A 170 7.06 0.82 -4.50
C ASP A 170 5.74 0.26 -5.05
N LEU A 171 5.33 0.75 -6.24
CA LEU A 171 4.09 0.37 -6.90
C LEU A 171 4.26 -0.99 -7.60
N VAL A 172 4.32 -2.04 -6.80
CA VAL A 172 4.42 -3.43 -7.26
C VAL A 172 3.10 -4.15 -7.05
N TRP A 173 2.87 -5.22 -7.78
CA TRP A 173 1.60 -5.96 -7.80
C TRP A 173 1.14 -6.46 -6.42
N ARG A 174 2.07 -6.89 -5.55
CA ARG A 174 1.73 -7.33 -4.18
C ARG A 174 1.19 -6.20 -3.29
N ASN A 175 1.48 -4.93 -3.63
CA ASN A 175 1.01 -3.74 -2.92
C ASN A 175 -0.30 -3.20 -3.49
N ILE A 176 -0.94 -3.97 -4.36
CA ILE A 176 -2.25 -3.69 -4.94
C ILE A 176 -3.18 -4.82 -4.51
N LEU A 177 -4.24 -4.47 -3.81
CA LEU A 177 -5.30 -5.41 -3.45
C LEU A 177 -6.48 -5.24 -4.39
N VAL A 178 -7.21 -6.33 -4.57
CA VAL A 178 -8.46 -6.37 -5.33
C VAL A 178 -9.54 -6.94 -4.44
N THR A 179 -10.66 -6.25 -4.32
CA THR A 179 -11.89 -6.78 -3.73
C THR A 179 -12.92 -7.00 -4.83
N TRP A 180 -13.67 -8.09 -4.73
CA TRP A 180 -14.66 -8.42 -5.74
C TRP A 180 -15.83 -9.21 -5.14
N THR A 181 -17.03 -8.82 -5.54
CA THR A 181 -18.27 -9.52 -5.23
C THR A 181 -19.12 -9.52 -6.51
N PRO A 182 -19.22 -10.65 -7.23
CA PRO A 182 -20.05 -10.73 -8.42
C PRO A 182 -21.51 -10.36 -8.12
N PRO A 183 -22.23 -9.71 -9.05
CA PRO A 183 -21.82 -9.36 -10.43
C PRO A 183 -21.10 -8.00 -10.56
N GLU A 184 -20.70 -7.34 -9.46
CA GLU A 184 -20.02 -6.04 -9.51
C GLU A 184 -18.64 -6.16 -10.20
N HIS A 185 -18.10 -5.02 -10.63
CA HIS A 185 -16.74 -4.95 -11.11
C HIS A 185 -15.74 -5.03 -9.94
N PRO A 186 -14.56 -5.68 -10.13
CA PRO A 186 -13.51 -5.68 -9.13
C PRO A 186 -13.05 -4.26 -8.82
N LYS A 187 -12.72 -4.00 -7.53
CA LYS A 187 -12.22 -2.71 -7.05
C LYS A 187 -10.76 -2.85 -6.62
N VAL A 188 -9.94 -1.91 -7.06
CA VAL A 188 -8.49 -1.88 -6.79
C VAL A 188 -8.19 -0.96 -5.62
N TRP A 189 -7.24 -1.35 -4.75
CA TRP A 189 -6.85 -0.64 -3.55
C TRP A 189 -5.32 -0.60 -3.40
N TRP A 190 -4.77 0.53 -2.97
CA TRP A 190 -3.34 0.68 -2.71
C TRP A 190 -3.02 0.38 -1.24
N ILE A 191 -1.92 -0.33 -1.00
CA ILE A 191 -1.38 -0.58 0.34
C ILE A 191 0.14 -0.39 0.35
N ASP A 192 0.72 -0.35 1.56
CA ASP A 192 2.17 -0.36 1.81
C ASP A 192 2.94 0.76 1.09
N CYS A 193 2.65 2.02 1.43
CA CYS A 193 3.26 3.18 0.81
C CYS A 193 4.18 4.00 1.76
N PRO A 194 5.17 3.42 2.45
CA PRO A 194 6.05 4.17 3.36
C PRO A 194 7.10 5.02 2.63
N ARG A 195 7.32 4.79 1.33
CA ARG A 195 8.30 5.49 0.49
C ARG A 195 7.69 6.58 -0.38
N GLY A 196 6.37 6.59 -0.52
CA GLY A 196 5.63 7.52 -1.36
C GLY A 196 5.78 8.97 -0.93
N GLY A 197 5.36 9.86 -1.81
CA GLY A 197 5.33 11.29 -1.55
C GLY A 197 5.16 12.15 -2.78
N PHE A 198 4.94 13.44 -2.55
CA PHE A 198 4.80 14.42 -3.61
C PHE A 198 6.14 14.78 -4.25
N SER A 199 6.13 14.95 -5.57
CA SER A 199 7.31 15.35 -6.35
C SER A 199 6.90 15.93 -7.70
N ARG A 200 7.84 16.64 -8.34
CA ARG A 200 7.71 17.13 -9.72
C ARG A 200 8.63 16.40 -10.71
N GLN A 201 9.33 15.34 -10.26
CA GLN A 201 10.32 14.65 -11.07
C GLN A 201 9.66 13.57 -11.96
N HIS A 202 9.70 13.74 -13.26
CA HIS A 202 9.24 12.75 -14.25
C HIS A 202 9.82 11.34 -14.05
N ARG A 203 11.10 11.26 -13.62
CA ARG A 203 11.74 9.98 -13.31
C ARG A 203 10.99 9.13 -12.28
N ARG A 204 10.25 9.75 -11.36
CA ARG A 204 9.46 9.03 -10.35
C ARG A 204 8.23 8.37 -10.96
N GLN A 205 7.63 9.03 -11.93
CA GLN A 205 6.55 8.48 -12.76
C GLN A 205 7.03 7.20 -13.49
N LEU A 206 8.17 7.28 -14.16
CA LEU A 206 8.75 6.13 -14.85
C LEU A 206 9.11 4.98 -13.90
N ASN A 207 9.57 5.29 -12.68
CA ASN A 207 9.85 4.28 -11.67
C ASN A 207 8.59 3.50 -11.27
N ASP A 208 7.47 4.15 -11.01
CA ASP A 208 6.21 3.49 -10.64
C ASP A 208 5.67 2.66 -11.81
N LEU A 209 5.66 3.21 -13.02
CA LEU A 209 5.21 2.49 -14.22
C LEU A 209 6.11 1.28 -14.53
N ALA A 210 7.42 1.41 -14.41
CA ALA A 210 8.36 0.31 -14.64
C ALA A 210 8.24 -0.79 -13.56
N SER A 211 7.96 -0.41 -12.30
CA SER A 211 7.71 -1.35 -11.20
C SER A 211 6.45 -2.18 -11.43
N LEU A 212 5.39 -1.56 -11.96
CA LEU A 212 4.19 -2.28 -12.41
C LEU A 212 4.47 -3.19 -13.60
N ASP A 213 5.19 -2.70 -14.61
CA ASP A 213 5.48 -3.42 -15.84
C ASP A 213 6.37 -4.66 -15.60
N LYS A 214 7.22 -4.64 -14.59
CA LYS A 214 8.07 -5.77 -14.22
C LYS A 214 7.26 -7.06 -14.03
N MET A 215 6.18 -6.99 -13.25
CA MET A 215 5.29 -8.14 -13.00
C MET A 215 4.26 -8.32 -14.12
N ALA A 216 3.84 -7.23 -14.78
CA ALA A 216 2.91 -7.29 -15.90
C ALA A 216 3.45 -8.15 -17.05
N ALA A 217 4.75 -8.21 -17.25
CA ALA A 217 5.35 -9.08 -18.28
C ALA A 217 5.04 -10.57 -18.05
N LYS A 218 4.89 -11.01 -16.80
CA LYS A 218 4.54 -12.38 -16.41
C LYS A 218 3.03 -12.65 -16.58
N TYR A 219 2.19 -11.71 -16.15
CA TYR A 219 0.76 -11.93 -15.98
C TYR A 219 -0.11 -11.35 -17.11
N CYS A 220 0.42 -10.44 -17.93
CA CYS A 220 -0.35 -9.71 -18.94
C CYS A 220 0.19 -9.93 -20.36
N SER A 221 -0.74 -10.00 -21.30
CA SER A 221 -0.45 -9.92 -22.73
C SER A 221 0.00 -8.49 -23.13
N ARG A 222 0.55 -8.36 -24.34
CA ARG A 222 0.89 -7.04 -24.90
C ARG A 222 -0.33 -6.13 -25.05
N VAL A 223 -1.49 -6.71 -25.38
CA VAL A 223 -2.76 -5.98 -25.54
C VAL A 223 -3.22 -5.42 -24.18
N GLU A 224 -3.24 -6.24 -23.14
CA GLU A 224 -3.63 -5.81 -21.77
C GLU A 224 -2.71 -4.69 -21.26
N ARG A 225 -1.39 -4.81 -21.46
CA ARG A 225 -0.44 -3.76 -21.10
C ARG A 225 -0.67 -2.46 -21.88
N LEU A 226 -1.04 -2.56 -23.16
CA LEU A 226 -1.41 -1.40 -23.97
C LEU A 226 -2.74 -0.80 -23.51
N THR A 227 -3.74 -1.61 -23.12
CA THR A 227 -4.99 -1.14 -22.51
C THR A 227 -4.72 -0.30 -21.25
N PHE A 228 -3.85 -0.78 -20.35
CA PHE A 228 -3.40 -0.02 -19.19
C PHE A 228 -2.80 1.34 -19.61
N LEU A 229 -1.85 1.37 -20.55
CA LEU A 229 -1.19 2.60 -20.98
C LEU A 229 -2.15 3.57 -21.67
N LYS A 230 -3.12 3.07 -22.43
CA LYS A 230 -4.19 3.91 -23.03
C LYS A 230 -5.06 4.55 -21.94
N ALA A 231 -5.45 3.79 -20.93
CA ALA A 231 -6.22 4.29 -19.79
C ALA A 231 -5.41 5.25 -18.91
N TYR A 232 -4.10 5.02 -18.79
CA TYR A 232 -3.18 5.97 -18.17
C TYR A 232 -3.13 7.29 -18.94
N GLY A 233 -3.22 7.27 -20.27
CA GLY A 233 -3.31 8.46 -21.13
C GLY A 233 -1.99 8.95 -21.70
N GLY A 234 -2.10 9.90 -22.62
CA GLY A 234 -0.99 10.37 -23.44
C GLY A 234 -0.70 9.45 -24.63
N ASP A 235 0.49 9.58 -25.22
CA ASP A 235 0.93 8.66 -26.27
C ASP A 235 1.40 7.34 -25.65
N ALA A 236 0.51 6.35 -25.68
CA ALA A 236 0.75 5.03 -25.09
C ALA A 236 1.98 4.31 -25.71
N LYS A 237 2.29 4.55 -27.01
CA LYS A 237 3.45 3.92 -27.67
C LYS A 237 4.75 4.58 -27.24
N ALA A 238 4.79 5.91 -27.17
CA ALA A 238 5.95 6.65 -26.69
C ALA A 238 6.23 6.28 -25.22
N LEU A 239 5.20 6.32 -24.37
CA LEU A 239 5.31 5.97 -22.97
C LEU A 239 5.78 4.52 -22.75
N ALA A 240 5.29 3.56 -23.56
CA ALA A 240 5.76 2.18 -23.52
C ALA A 240 7.28 2.08 -23.79
N LYS A 241 7.78 2.81 -24.78
CA LYS A 241 9.22 2.84 -25.08
C LYS A 241 10.04 3.41 -23.92
N GLU A 242 9.58 4.51 -23.31
CA GLU A 242 10.25 5.15 -22.17
C GLU A 242 10.27 4.23 -20.95
N VAL A 243 9.15 3.60 -20.61
CA VAL A 243 9.04 2.66 -19.50
C VAL A 243 9.96 1.45 -19.68
N LEU A 244 9.98 0.86 -20.89
CA LEU A 244 10.87 -0.25 -21.22
C LEU A 244 12.35 0.14 -21.17
N ALA A 245 12.70 1.32 -21.69
CA ALA A 245 14.08 1.84 -21.61
C ALA A 245 14.51 2.08 -20.16
N TYR A 246 13.62 2.69 -19.35
CA TYR A 246 13.86 2.90 -17.92
C TYR A 246 14.03 1.58 -17.16
N ARG A 247 13.17 0.60 -17.41
CA ARG A 247 13.21 -0.73 -16.83
C ARG A 247 14.55 -1.44 -17.12
N ARG A 248 14.97 -1.50 -18.39
CA ARG A 248 16.26 -2.10 -18.80
C ARG A 248 17.45 -1.45 -18.10
N LYS A 249 17.42 -0.10 -17.96
CA LYS A 249 18.47 0.63 -17.25
C LYS A 249 18.46 0.35 -15.74
N ARG A 250 17.29 0.17 -15.16
CA ARG A 250 17.09 0.00 -13.70
C ARG A 250 17.36 -1.42 -13.22
N TRP A 251 17.00 -2.40 -14.05
CA TRP A 251 17.13 -3.84 -13.79
C TRP A 251 17.63 -4.54 -15.07
N PRO A 252 18.95 -4.47 -15.36
CA PRO A 252 19.51 -4.97 -16.62
C PRO A 252 19.43 -6.49 -16.76
N ASP A 253 19.40 -7.22 -15.66
CA ASP A 253 19.44 -8.69 -15.61
C ASP A 253 18.05 -9.35 -15.47
N GLU A 254 16.96 -8.61 -15.73
CA GLU A 254 15.58 -9.11 -15.58
C GLU A 254 14.75 -9.00 -16.88
#